data_bb8581601e250999f1c44f54c7ecb619
#
_entry.id   bb8581601e250999f1c44f54c7ecb619
#
_cell.length_a   1.000
_cell.length_b   1.000
_cell.length_c   1.000
_cell.angle_alpha   90.00
_cell.angle_beta   90.00
_cell.angle_gamma   90.00
#
_symmetry.space_group_name_H-M   'P 1'
#
loop_
_entity.id
_entity.type
_entity.pdbx_description
1 polymer ?
#
loop_
_entity_poly.entity_id
_entity_poly.type
_entity_poly.pdbx_seq_one_letter_code
_entity_poly.pdbx_strand_id
1 'polypeptide(L)'
;MSFLDVFQRYHQIALAPEDREKTAFISPDANYHYTMMPFGLKNAGATNQRMMTRMFRDKIGRPVEMYIDDMVVKSKQEVWHIEDLRGVFDVLRQHKLSLNAKKCAFGVEVGKFLGYLITGGGIKVNLDQIEAVKRLKQIGRAHV
;
A
#
# COMPACT_ATOMS: atom_id res chain seq x y z
N MET A 1 4.52 16.25 -4.44
CA MET A 1 4.46 14.90 -3.82
C MET A 1 4.04 13.85 -4.83
N SER A 2 4.30 12.57 -4.56
CA SER A 2 3.90 11.46 -5.44
C SER A 2 3.26 10.35 -4.62
N PHE A 3 2.21 9.76 -5.17
CA PHE A 3 1.47 8.65 -4.56
C PHE A 3 1.77 7.38 -5.35
N LEU A 4 2.23 6.34 -4.66
CA LEU A 4 2.68 5.10 -5.27
C LEU A 4 1.86 3.93 -4.75
N ASP A 5 1.48 3.05 -5.68
CA ASP A 5 0.76 1.80 -5.39
C ASP A 5 1.62 0.62 -5.84
N VAL A 6 1.93 -0.30 -4.94
CA VAL A 6 2.71 -1.50 -5.26
C VAL A 6 1.80 -2.54 -5.91
N PHE A 7 2.13 -2.95 -7.15
CA PHE A 7 1.34 -3.89 -7.92
C PHE A 7 1.20 -5.25 -7.23
N GLN A 8 -0.03 -5.75 -7.12
CA GLN A 8 -0.31 -7.09 -6.54
C GLN A 8 0.60 -7.44 -5.35
N ARG A 9 0.75 -6.53 -4.45
CA ARG A 9 1.71 -6.47 -3.34
C ARG A 9 2.04 -7.82 -2.69
N TYR A 10 1.03 -8.60 -2.30
CA TYR A 10 1.24 -9.89 -1.64
C TYR A 10 1.83 -10.94 -2.59
N HIS A 11 1.43 -10.93 -3.85
CA HIS A 11 1.93 -11.86 -4.86
C HIS A 11 3.39 -11.59 -5.29
N GLN A 12 4.02 -10.56 -4.77
CA GLN A 12 5.46 -10.31 -4.95
C GLN A 12 6.30 -10.84 -3.78
N ILE A 13 5.67 -11.38 -2.73
CA ILE A 13 6.33 -11.92 -1.55
C ILE A 13 6.36 -13.44 -1.67
N ALA A 14 7.57 -14.02 -1.75
CA ALA A 14 7.73 -15.46 -1.81
C ALA A 14 7.36 -16.11 -0.47
N LEU A 15 6.63 -17.22 -0.53
CA LEU A 15 6.41 -18.08 0.63
C LEU A 15 7.67 -18.93 0.92
N ALA A 16 8.00 -19.07 2.19
CA ALA A 16 9.00 -20.01 2.62
C ALA A 16 8.62 -21.43 2.16
N PRO A 17 9.57 -22.26 1.70
CA PRO A 17 9.26 -23.60 1.17
C PRO A 17 8.41 -24.44 2.14
N GLU A 18 8.72 -24.39 3.43
CA GLU A 18 8.02 -25.10 4.50
C GLU A 18 6.58 -24.64 4.76
N ASP A 19 6.24 -23.44 4.28
CA ASP A 19 4.90 -22.87 4.45
C ASP A 19 3.99 -23.05 3.22
N ARG A 20 4.55 -23.48 2.09
CA ARG A 20 3.80 -23.59 0.83
C ARG A 20 2.69 -24.63 0.92
N GLU A 21 2.98 -25.79 1.51
CA GLU A 21 2.00 -26.86 1.68
C GLU A 21 0.78 -26.44 2.52
N LYS A 22 0.95 -25.48 3.45
CA LYS A 22 -0.15 -24.92 4.25
C LYS A 22 -1.16 -24.11 3.42
N THR A 23 -0.81 -23.78 2.19
CA THR A 23 -1.65 -23.05 1.24
C THR A 23 -2.23 -23.98 0.17
N ALA A 24 -2.14 -25.30 0.37
CA ALA A 24 -2.59 -26.29 -0.60
C ALA A 24 -4.09 -26.19 -0.84
N PHE A 25 -4.50 -26.37 -2.09
CA PHE A 25 -5.87 -26.49 -2.52
C PHE A 25 -6.02 -27.58 -3.57
N ILE A 26 -7.20 -28.17 -3.62
CA ILE A 26 -7.53 -29.29 -4.49
C ILE A 26 -8.20 -28.75 -5.76
N SER A 27 -7.74 -29.22 -6.92
CA SER A 27 -8.36 -29.03 -8.21
C SER A 27 -8.77 -30.42 -8.75
N PRO A 28 -9.69 -30.53 -9.73
CA PRO A 28 -10.04 -31.79 -10.35
C PRO A 28 -8.84 -32.59 -10.88
N ASP A 29 -7.80 -31.90 -11.34
CA ASP A 29 -6.64 -32.50 -12.01
C ASP A 29 -5.47 -32.78 -11.05
N ALA A 30 -5.30 -31.97 -9.99
CA ALA A 30 -4.16 -32.09 -9.07
C ALA A 30 -4.33 -31.25 -7.80
N ASN A 31 -3.43 -31.47 -6.84
CA ASN A 31 -3.26 -30.61 -5.69
C ASN A 31 -2.22 -29.53 -6.00
N TYR A 32 -2.55 -28.28 -5.73
CA TYR A 32 -1.67 -27.14 -5.95
C TYR A 32 -1.41 -26.41 -4.64
N HIS A 33 -0.30 -25.70 -4.56
CA HIS A 33 0.01 -24.77 -3.49
C HIS A 33 0.63 -23.47 -4.04
N TYR A 34 0.52 -22.41 -3.28
CA TYR A 34 1.10 -21.14 -3.68
C TYR A 34 2.61 -21.10 -3.43
N THR A 35 3.37 -20.57 -4.37
CA THR A 35 4.80 -20.24 -4.21
C THR A 35 5.01 -18.81 -3.72
N MET A 36 4.02 -17.95 -3.98
CA MET A 36 3.97 -16.56 -3.54
C MET A 36 2.82 -16.39 -2.56
N MET A 37 2.85 -15.36 -1.75
CA MET A 37 1.84 -15.12 -0.71
C MET A 37 0.48 -14.80 -1.34
N PRO A 38 -0.56 -15.64 -1.16
CA PRO A 38 -1.90 -15.39 -1.67
C PRO A 38 -2.67 -14.41 -0.79
N PHE A 39 -3.78 -13.90 -1.33
CA PHE A 39 -4.78 -13.20 -0.51
C PHE A 39 -5.45 -14.16 0.48
N GLY A 40 -5.94 -13.60 1.59
CA GLY A 40 -6.68 -14.36 2.60
C GLY A 40 -5.85 -14.93 3.74
N LEU A 41 -4.52 -14.86 3.68
CA LEU A 41 -3.68 -15.23 4.82
C LEU A 41 -3.84 -14.21 5.95
N LYS A 42 -4.12 -14.70 7.15
CA LYS A 42 -4.38 -13.88 8.35
C LYS A 42 -3.24 -12.90 8.67
N ASN A 43 -2.01 -13.28 8.40
CA ASN A 43 -0.81 -12.50 8.67
C ASN A 43 -0.25 -11.75 7.45
N ALA A 44 -0.91 -11.79 6.29
CA ALA A 44 -0.41 -11.19 5.06
C ALA A 44 -0.12 -9.70 5.20
N GLY A 45 -1.06 -8.93 5.77
CA GLY A 45 -0.90 -7.50 5.99
C GLY A 45 0.29 -7.16 6.89
N ALA A 46 0.41 -7.86 8.02
CA ALA A 46 1.52 -7.66 8.97
C ALA A 46 2.88 -8.02 8.35
N THR A 47 2.94 -9.08 7.55
CA THR A 47 4.16 -9.51 6.86
C THR A 47 4.59 -8.48 5.82
N ASN A 48 3.64 -8.00 5.00
CA ASN A 48 3.90 -6.95 4.02
C ASN A 48 4.38 -5.66 4.69
N GLN A 49 3.68 -5.20 5.72
CA GLN A 49 4.05 -3.98 6.44
C GLN A 49 5.48 -4.07 7.03
N ARG A 50 5.83 -5.21 7.62
CA ARG A 50 7.17 -5.47 8.16
C ARG A 50 8.23 -5.46 7.07
N MET A 51 7.97 -6.09 5.92
CA MET A 51 8.86 -6.09 4.77
C MET A 51 9.09 -4.67 4.26
N MET A 52 8.03 -3.91 4.01
CA MET A 52 8.11 -2.54 3.51
C MET A 52 8.85 -1.62 4.50
N THR A 53 8.54 -1.73 5.80
CA THR A 53 9.24 -0.95 6.84
C THR A 53 10.74 -1.26 6.86
N ARG A 54 11.13 -2.52 6.68
CA ARG A 54 12.54 -2.92 6.62
C ARG A 54 13.26 -2.37 5.39
N MET A 55 12.60 -2.44 4.23
CA MET A 55 13.18 -1.98 2.96
C MET A 55 13.37 -0.46 2.90
N PHE A 56 12.43 0.28 3.45
CA PHE A 56 12.43 1.74 3.44
C PHE A 56 12.87 2.36 4.76
N ARG A 57 13.50 1.61 5.65
CA ARG A 57 13.89 2.03 7.01
C ARG A 57 14.53 3.43 7.04
N ASP A 58 15.49 3.69 6.15
CA ASP A 58 16.26 4.94 6.13
C ASP A 58 15.52 6.10 5.44
N LYS A 59 14.38 5.83 4.82
CA LYS A 59 13.58 6.79 4.06
C LYS A 59 12.26 7.14 4.73
N ILE A 60 11.75 6.28 5.61
CA ILE A 60 10.49 6.52 6.35
C ILE A 60 10.65 7.73 7.28
N GLY A 61 9.62 8.59 7.30
CA GLY A 61 9.61 9.81 8.11
C GLY A 61 10.45 10.96 7.52
N ARG A 62 11.10 10.73 6.36
CA ARG A 62 11.82 11.74 5.58
C ARG A 62 11.09 11.98 4.26
N PRO A 63 11.59 11.43 3.08
CA PRO A 63 10.80 11.57 1.86
C PRO A 63 9.61 10.59 1.78
N VAL A 64 9.59 9.49 2.53
CA VAL A 64 8.61 8.42 2.38
C VAL A 64 7.71 8.31 3.60
N GLU A 65 6.40 8.32 3.37
CA GLU A 65 5.39 7.89 4.34
C GLU A 65 4.66 6.67 3.80
N MET A 66 4.44 5.69 4.66
CA MET A 66 3.78 4.44 4.28
C MET A 66 2.73 4.04 5.30
N TYR A 67 1.59 3.62 4.80
CA TYR A 67 0.56 3.03 5.62
C TYR A 67 -0.17 1.93 4.85
N ILE A 68 -0.08 0.70 5.34
CA ILE A 68 -0.67 -0.51 4.75
C ILE A 68 -0.38 -0.59 3.24
N ASP A 69 -1.27 -0.08 2.40
CA ASP A 69 -1.22 -0.18 0.95
C ASP A 69 -0.79 1.12 0.24
N ASP A 70 -0.80 2.21 0.96
CA ASP A 70 -0.49 3.52 0.42
C ASP A 70 0.95 3.94 0.74
N MET A 71 1.65 4.44 -0.28
CA MET A 71 2.97 5.03 -0.14
C MET A 71 2.95 6.44 -0.72
N VAL A 72 3.42 7.40 0.05
CA VAL A 72 3.58 8.79 -0.39
C VAL A 72 5.04 9.18 -0.33
N VAL A 73 5.54 9.74 -1.43
CA VAL A 73 6.83 10.40 -1.48
C VAL A 73 6.58 11.90 -1.41
N LYS A 74 7.09 12.53 -0.35
CA LYS A 74 6.99 13.98 -0.11
C LYS A 74 8.39 14.56 -0.01
N SER A 75 8.58 15.72 -0.58
CA SER A 75 9.86 16.45 -0.50
C SER A 75 9.61 17.83 0.09
N LYS A 76 10.56 18.33 0.89
CA LYS A 76 10.46 19.66 1.48
C LYS A 76 10.52 20.76 0.43
N GLN A 77 11.28 20.52 -0.64
CA GLN A 77 11.44 21.43 -1.76
C GLN A 77 11.21 20.66 -3.07
N GLU A 78 10.60 21.33 -4.03
CA GLU A 78 10.25 20.73 -5.32
C GLU A 78 11.48 20.23 -6.08
N VAL A 79 12.58 20.98 -6.03
CA VAL A 79 13.86 20.61 -6.68
C VAL A 79 14.40 19.24 -6.23
N TRP A 80 14.16 18.83 -5.00
CA TRP A 80 14.64 17.53 -4.47
C TRP A 80 13.70 16.37 -4.76
N HIS A 81 12.49 16.63 -5.29
CA HIS A 81 11.47 15.60 -5.45
C HIS A 81 11.88 14.49 -6.41
N ILE A 82 12.56 14.83 -7.49
CA ILE A 82 13.05 13.84 -8.48
C ILE A 82 14.12 12.94 -7.85
N GLU A 83 15.01 13.51 -7.04
CA GLU A 83 16.06 12.74 -6.36
C GLU A 83 15.49 11.82 -5.29
N ASP A 84 14.53 12.30 -4.51
CA ASP A 84 13.80 11.49 -3.54
C ASP A 84 13.06 10.31 -4.21
N LEU A 85 12.39 10.57 -5.34
CA LEU A 85 11.73 9.52 -6.14
C LEU A 85 12.75 8.52 -6.69
N ARG A 86 13.88 8.98 -7.22
CA ARG A 86 14.94 8.10 -7.71
C ARG A 86 15.40 7.16 -6.62
N GLY A 87 15.68 7.68 -5.43
CA GLY A 87 16.07 6.88 -4.29
C GLY A 87 15.01 5.87 -3.84
N VAL A 88 13.71 6.16 -4.02
CA VAL A 88 12.62 5.21 -3.78
C VAL A 88 12.61 4.13 -4.86
N PHE A 89 12.74 4.49 -6.14
CA PHE A 89 12.77 3.53 -7.23
C PHE A 89 13.98 2.60 -7.15
N ASP A 90 15.13 3.05 -6.67
CA ASP A 90 16.30 2.22 -6.48
C ASP A 90 16.04 1.14 -5.44
N VAL A 91 15.39 1.47 -4.32
CA VAL A 91 14.96 0.47 -3.33
C VAL A 91 14.00 -0.54 -3.94
N LEU A 92 12.97 -0.07 -4.69
CA LEU A 92 12.01 -0.96 -5.35
C LEU A 92 12.69 -1.91 -6.34
N ARG A 93 13.62 -1.40 -7.17
CA ARG A 93 14.42 -2.23 -8.12
C ARG A 93 15.28 -3.24 -7.40
N GLN A 94 15.98 -2.84 -6.34
CA GLN A 94 16.83 -3.73 -5.54
C GLN A 94 16.04 -4.92 -5.00
N HIS A 95 14.81 -4.69 -4.58
CA HIS A 95 13.92 -5.72 -4.05
C HIS A 95 12.97 -6.33 -5.09
N LYS A 96 13.15 -6.00 -6.37
CA LYS A 96 12.35 -6.51 -7.50
C LYS A 96 10.85 -6.26 -7.35
N LEU A 97 10.46 -5.16 -6.71
CA LEU A 97 9.06 -4.76 -6.55
C LEU A 97 8.60 -3.92 -7.73
N SER A 98 7.42 -4.24 -8.25
CA SER A 98 6.77 -3.53 -9.34
C SER A 98 5.67 -2.60 -8.82
N LEU A 99 5.54 -1.43 -9.43
CA LEU A 99 4.47 -0.48 -9.17
C LEU A 99 3.30 -0.67 -10.15
N ASN A 100 2.11 -0.34 -9.69
CA ASN A 100 0.94 -0.21 -10.54
C ASN A 100 0.88 1.19 -11.13
N ALA A 101 1.48 1.39 -12.30
CA ALA A 101 1.58 2.68 -12.96
C ALA A 101 0.22 3.40 -13.15
N LYS A 102 -0.87 2.64 -13.33
CA LYS A 102 -2.22 3.19 -13.53
C LYS A 102 -2.80 3.82 -12.24
N LYS A 103 -2.30 3.40 -11.09
CA LYS A 103 -2.74 3.91 -9.77
C LYS A 103 -1.74 4.87 -9.15
N CYS A 104 -0.56 5.01 -9.73
CA CYS A 104 0.44 5.98 -9.27
C CYS A 104 0.12 7.38 -9.80
N ALA A 105 0.38 8.39 -8.96
CA ALA A 105 0.32 9.80 -9.35
C ALA A 105 1.63 10.48 -8.97
N PHE A 106 2.28 11.12 -9.94
CA PHE A 106 3.60 11.72 -9.78
C PHE A 106 3.53 13.24 -9.86
N GLY A 107 4.31 13.92 -9.01
CA GLY A 107 4.47 15.37 -9.07
C GLY A 107 3.18 16.15 -8.83
N VAL A 108 2.24 15.61 -8.06
CA VAL A 108 0.94 16.24 -7.81
C VAL A 108 0.97 17.10 -6.54
N GLU A 109 0.20 18.19 -6.55
CA GLU A 109 0.03 19.09 -5.40
C GLU A 109 -0.98 18.55 -4.39
N VAL A 110 -1.95 17.74 -4.86
CA VAL A 110 -3.04 17.19 -4.07
C VAL A 110 -3.19 15.71 -4.37
N GLY A 111 -3.40 14.90 -3.35
CA GLY A 111 -3.70 13.48 -3.50
C GLY A 111 -4.45 12.91 -2.31
N LYS A 112 -5.06 11.73 -2.52
CA LYS A 112 -5.76 10.99 -1.46
C LYS A 112 -4.78 10.07 -0.74
N PHE A 113 -4.76 10.15 0.60
CA PHE A 113 -3.96 9.28 1.46
C PHE A 113 -4.73 9.03 2.75
N LEU A 114 -4.90 7.78 3.13
CA LEU A 114 -5.66 7.38 4.33
C LEU A 114 -7.10 7.94 4.35
N GLY A 115 -7.73 8.12 3.19
CA GLY A 115 -9.06 8.72 3.11
C GLY A 115 -9.10 10.25 3.26
N TYR A 116 -7.96 10.89 3.46
CA TYR A 116 -7.83 12.36 3.52
C TYR A 116 -7.28 12.91 2.21
N LEU A 117 -7.57 14.17 1.94
CA LEU A 117 -6.90 14.95 0.90
C LEU A 117 -5.65 15.60 1.48
N ILE A 118 -4.49 15.20 0.99
CA ILE A 118 -3.21 15.81 1.35
C ILE A 118 -2.90 16.89 0.33
N THR A 119 -2.64 18.11 0.82
CA THR A 119 -2.32 19.28 0.00
C THR A 119 -1.04 19.93 0.51
N GLY A 120 -0.42 20.79 -0.25
CA GLY A 120 0.71 21.60 0.20
C GLY A 120 0.43 22.48 1.43
N GLY A 121 -0.83 22.84 1.63
CA GLY A 121 -1.31 23.60 2.79
C GLY A 121 -1.81 22.77 3.98
N GLY A 122 -1.71 21.44 3.92
CA GLY A 122 -2.11 20.53 5.01
C GLY A 122 -3.10 19.45 4.61
N ILE A 123 -3.70 18.83 5.63
CA ILE A 123 -4.64 17.71 5.50
C ILE A 123 -6.07 18.25 5.48
N LYS A 124 -6.85 17.86 4.48
CA LYS A 124 -8.27 18.17 4.36
C LYS A 124 -9.11 16.90 4.40
N VAL A 125 -10.29 16.97 4.99
CA VAL A 125 -11.25 15.85 4.99
C VAL A 125 -11.83 15.70 3.58
N ASN A 126 -12.00 14.45 3.14
CA ASN A 126 -12.67 14.16 1.88
C ASN A 126 -14.19 14.33 2.06
N LEU A 127 -14.76 15.34 1.41
CA LEU A 127 -16.18 15.66 1.50
C LEU A 127 -17.08 14.51 1.01
N ASP A 128 -16.64 13.73 0.03
CA ASP A 128 -17.37 12.56 -0.48
C ASP A 128 -17.63 11.52 0.64
N GLN A 129 -16.66 11.34 1.55
CA GLN A 129 -16.80 10.43 2.69
C GLN A 129 -17.78 10.99 3.72
N ILE A 130 -17.76 12.29 3.98
CA ILE A 130 -18.72 12.94 4.88
C ILE A 130 -20.13 12.78 4.34
N GLU A 131 -20.34 13.01 3.05
CA GLU A 131 -21.65 12.82 2.42
C GLU A 131 -22.11 11.37 2.45
N ALA A 132 -21.22 10.41 2.21
CA ALA A 132 -21.53 8.98 2.31
C ALA A 132 -22.01 8.62 3.72
N VAL A 133 -21.33 9.11 4.76
CA VAL A 133 -21.74 8.89 6.16
C VAL A 133 -23.08 9.57 6.46
N LYS A 134 -23.31 10.79 5.98
CA LYS A 134 -24.58 11.51 6.16
C LYS A 134 -25.76 10.80 5.48
N ARG A 135 -25.52 10.08 4.38
CA ARG A 135 -26.55 9.30 3.66
C ARG A 135 -26.88 7.98 4.35
N LEU A 136 -26.07 7.51 5.28
CA LEU A 136 -26.38 6.32 6.07
C LEU A 136 -27.60 6.65 6.94
N LYS A 137 -28.74 5.99 6.65
CA LYS A 137 -29.88 6.02 7.56
C LYS A 137 -29.43 5.45 8.90
N GLN A 138 -29.81 6.15 9.98
CA GLN A 138 -29.56 5.68 11.34
C GLN A 138 -30.09 4.25 11.48
N ILE A 139 -29.17 3.28 11.60
CA ILE A 139 -29.53 1.89 11.89
C ILE A 139 -30.04 1.93 13.33
N GLY A 140 -31.35 1.62 13.51
CA GLY A 140 -32.00 1.65 14.80
C GLY A 140 -31.21 0.83 15.82
N ARG A 141 -31.23 1.27 17.08
CA ARG A 141 -30.68 0.51 18.20
C ARG A 141 -31.32 -0.89 18.20
N ALA A 142 -30.50 -1.94 18.18
CA ALA A 142 -30.96 -3.26 18.49
C ALA A 142 -31.57 -3.19 19.91
N HIS A 143 -32.86 -3.46 20.00
CA HIS A 143 -33.49 -3.70 21.30
C HIS A 143 -32.95 -5.03 21.81
N VAL A 144 -32.21 -5.00 22.89
CA VAL A 144 -31.88 -6.16 23.71
C VAL A 144 -33.09 -6.49 24.54
#